data_cc52810b4135b388113fa5c80db9159d
#
_entry.id   cc52810b4135b388113fa5c80db9159d
#
_cell.length_a   1.000
_cell.length_b   1.000
_cell.length_c   1.000
_cell.angle_alpha   90.00
_cell.angle_beta   90.00
_cell.angle_gamma   90.00
#
_symmetry.space_group_name_H-M   'P 1'
#
loop_
_entity.id
_entity.type
_entity.pdbx_description
1 polymer ?
#
loop_
_entity_poly.entity_id
_entity_poly.type
_entity_poly.pdbx_seq_one_letter_code
_entity_poly.pdbx_strand_id
1 'polypeptide(L)'
;MQIKAYGAESWLFPNSCGGADKAELHTARNSYANVQLKVENLKKSAVWSLEFEGSAFTDIRLYRLLRVTVNRNSDFFEPLDTKSRTRAELEKYFTKKAPFEVYDPLEPIVGKTVELPVDALYLSVKIPTDTAPGCYKGVFRLFDGAETAELPIEIKVYGAAVPTERRLNMANWTEPSPAAYGAAENPDKMRETREKIALLGRHAGQNCIFVSTAFFKCKKTGDEDIYDFSEVENYVERLLEMGYSRIEAAHVDSIYRRLAEPTEQMSAETDTGIFRIKEFLTQWYEFLSSRGWKNITLQHIGDEPKDATAERYARLSAAVKEIMPDITTVDAVLTPAACKYVDIPVLLTRHYQLHKKEYDREISGKEVWFYTCCWPTAPYLNRFLDMPLISARLIHWLNYKLGMNGYLHWGFCSQAKNQDVYKEPSVPFKIMGVPESREYLPAGDTNIVYPTQNEPLGSARLEMMRAGAEDYELLCGLDKAAAAALTDKLINADWCAKTDTAGFEKVHIELLEACGNNE
;
A
#
# COMPACT_ATOMS: atom_id res chain seq x y z
N MET A 1 10.14 -8.85 34.82
CA MET A 1 9.48 -8.49 33.53
C MET A 1 9.67 -7.01 33.28
N GLN A 2 9.99 -6.58 32.01
CA GLN A 2 10.14 -5.16 31.64
C GLN A 2 9.44 -4.89 30.32
N ILE A 3 8.99 -3.63 30.16
CA ILE A 3 8.39 -3.13 28.91
C ILE A 3 9.13 -1.86 28.52
N LYS A 4 9.51 -1.75 27.24
CA LYS A 4 10.16 -0.55 26.68
C LYS A 4 9.38 -0.10 25.44
N ALA A 5 9.19 1.22 25.32
CA ALA A 5 8.52 1.84 24.18
C ALA A 5 9.50 2.17 23.04
N TYR A 6 9.05 1.99 21.82
CA TYR A 6 9.73 2.38 20.58
C TYR A 6 8.73 3.09 19.66
N GLY A 7 9.19 4.11 18.95
CA GLY A 7 8.35 4.82 17.97
C GLY A 7 7.82 3.89 16.87
N ALA A 8 6.58 4.10 16.46
CA ALA A 8 5.94 3.31 15.41
C ALA A 8 6.57 3.52 14.03
N GLU A 9 7.28 4.61 13.81
CA GLU A 9 7.95 5.02 12.57
C GLU A 9 9.29 4.33 12.31
N SER A 10 9.82 3.63 13.32
CA SER A 10 11.11 2.93 13.23
C SER A 10 10.92 1.43 13.22
N TRP A 11 11.83 0.71 12.54
CA TRP A 11 11.85 -0.73 12.67
C TRP A 11 12.24 -1.18 14.09
N LEU A 12 11.46 -2.09 14.65
CA LEU A 12 11.84 -2.86 15.82
C LEU A 12 12.47 -4.17 15.36
N PHE A 13 13.62 -4.51 15.96
CA PHE A 13 14.37 -5.75 15.69
C PHE A 13 14.41 -6.63 16.95
N PRO A 14 14.59 -7.95 16.81
CA PRO A 14 14.76 -8.83 17.97
C PRO A 14 15.88 -8.39 18.92
N ASN A 15 16.94 -7.80 18.37
CA ASN A 15 18.08 -7.30 19.12
C ASN A 15 18.06 -5.79 19.39
N SER A 16 16.92 -5.12 19.19
CA SER A 16 16.77 -3.70 19.60
C SER A 16 16.93 -3.56 21.11
N CYS A 17 17.64 -2.53 21.54
CA CYS A 17 17.87 -2.18 22.93
C CYS A 17 17.72 -0.66 23.12
N GLY A 18 17.60 -0.21 24.38
CA GLY A 18 17.56 1.22 24.71
C GLY A 18 16.21 1.90 24.47
N GLY A 19 15.11 1.17 24.44
CA GLY A 19 13.76 1.75 24.37
C GLY A 19 13.42 2.62 25.58
N ALA A 20 12.43 3.52 25.42
CA ALA A 20 12.02 4.47 26.46
C ALA A 20 11.18 3.82 27.57
N ASP A 21 11.24 4.39 28.78
CA ASP A 21 10.43 3.98 29.94
C ASP A 21 9.02 4.60 29.95
N LYS A 22 8.69 5.41 28.94
CA LYS A 22 7.38 6.02 28.69
C LYS A 22 7.17 6.16 27.18
N ALA A 23 5.92 6.25 26.75
CA ALA A 23 5.56 6.62 25.38
C ALA A 23 4.92 8.01 25.37
N GLU A 24 5.43 8.90 24.52
CA GLU A 24 4.82 10.20 24.21
C GLU A 24 4.38 10.16 22.75
N LEU A 25 3.06 10.30 22.51
CA LEU A 25 2.45 10.11 21.20
C LEU A 25 1.73 11.37 20.78
N HIS A 26 1.88 11.76 19.52
CA HIS A 26 1.29 12.94 18.92
C HIS A 26 0.35 12.55 17.79
N THR A 27 -0.90 13.03 17.80
CA THR A 27 -1.88 12.61 16.82
C THR A 27 -2.98 13.65 16.57
N ALA A 28 -3.61 13.56 15.40
CA ALA A 28 -4.82 14.28 15.07
C ALA A 28 -6.07 13.55 15.60
N ARG A 29 -7.19 14.23 15.62
CA ARG A 29 -8.52 13.62 15.75
C ARG A 29 -8.83 12.76 14.51
N ASN A 30 -9.71 11.76 14.65
CA ASN A 30 -10.03 10.77 13.61
C ASN A 30 -8.81 10.01 13.07
N SER A 31 -7.82 9.76 13.91
CA SER A 31 -6.57 9.07 13.59
C SER A 31 -6.25 8.00 14.64
N TYR A 32 -5.02 7.56 14.70
CA TYR A 32 -4.52 6.57 15.67
C TYR A 32 -3.24 7.05 16.35
N ALA A 33 -3.12 6.74 17.62
CA ALA A 33 -1.87 6.83 18.36
C ALA A 33 -1.27 5.43 18.50
N ASN A 34 -0.09 5.22 17.91
CA ASN A 34 0.55 3.91 17.80
C ASN A 34 1.92 3.89 18.49
N VAL A 35 2.25 2.76 19.13
CA VAL A 35 3.57 2.54 19.73
C VAL A 35 3.94 1.06 19.66
N GLN A 36 5.22 0.79 19.44
CA GLN A 36 5.79 -0.55 19.54
C GLN A 36 6.33 -0.76 20.95
N LEU A 37 6.10 -1.95 21.51
CA LEU A 37 6.50 -2.31 22.86
C LEU A 37 7.40 -3.54 22.81
N LYS A 38 8.60 -3.45 23.36
CA LYS A 38 9.43 -4.63 23.57
C LYS A 38 9.20 -5.16 24.99
N VAL A 39 8.93 -6.46 25.09
CA VAL A 39 8.65 -7.16 26.34
C VAL A 39 9.83 -8.08 26.65
N GLU A 40 10.46 -7.86 27.79
CA GLU A 40 11.61 -8.65 28.21
C GLU A 40 11.29 -9.47 29.47
N ASN A 41 11.80 -10.70 29.51
CA ASN A 41 11.66 -11.59 30.66
C ASN A 41 10.21 -11.99 31.03
N LEU A 42 9.31 -11.99 30.07
CA LEU A 42 7.98 -12.60 30.25
C LEU A 42 8.11 -14.12 30.20
N LYS A 43 7.76 -14.80 31.30
CA LYS A 43 7.95 -16.27 31.45
C LYS A 43 6.65 -17.07 31.34
N LYS A 44 5.52 -16.43 31.45
CA LYS A 44 4.17 -17.00 31.39
C LYS A 44 3.26 -16.06 30.61
N SER A 45 2.10 -16.54 30.19
CA SER A 45 1.03 -15.69 29.67
C SER A 45 0.69 -14.57 30.64
N ALA A 46 0.42 -13.39 30.13
CA ALA A 46 0.12 -12.20 30.94
C ALA A 46 -1.22 -11.58 30.53
N VAL A 47 -1.90 -10.98 31.49
CA VAL A 47 -3.09 -10.16 31.22
C VAL A 47 -2.64 -8.72 30.99
N TRP A 48 -3.13 -8.11 29.91
CA TRP A 48 -2.86 -6.71 29.64
C TRP A 48 -4.03 -5.79 29.95
N SER A 49 -3.72 -4.57 30.34
CA SER A 49 -4.68 -3.47 30.46
C SER A 49 -4.07 -2.17 30.01
N LEU A 50 -4.92 -1.26 29.56
CA LEU A 50 -4.57 0.15 29.32
C LEU A 50 -5.75 0.98 29.80
N GLU A 51 -5.48 1.91 30.70
CA GLU A 51 -6.45 2.82 31.30
C GLU A 51 -5.94 4.25 31.15
N PHE A 52 -6.79 5.15 30.66
CA PHE A 52 -6.52 6.58 30.56
C PHE A 52 -7.33 7.36 31.60
N GLU A 53 -6.72 8.32 32.25
CA GLU A 53 -7.38 9.21 33.19
C GLU A 53 -8.51 9.99 32.48
N GLY A 54 -9.75 9.83 32.97
CA GLY A 54 -10.93 10.55 32.47
C GLY A 54 -11.25 10.37 30.98
N SER A 55 -10.67 9.39 30.34
CA SER A 55 -10.79 9.17 28.90
C SER A 55 -11.80 8.12 28.51
N ALA A 56 -12.46 8.36 27.37
CA ALA A 56 -13.40 7.46 26.74
C ALA A 56 -12.83 6.75 25.48
N PHE A 57 -11.51 6.52 25.39
CA PHE A 57 -10.96 5.72 24.30
C PHE A 57 -11.43 4.27 24.44
N THR A 58 -12.25 3.81 23.51
CA THR A 58 -12.87 2.48 23.54
C THR A 58 -12.27 1.52 22.51
N ASP A 59 -11.73 2.01 21.40
CA ASP A 59 -11.07 1.19 20.37
C ASP A 59 -9.56 1.18 20.64
N ILE A 60 -9.14 0.28 21.51
CA ILE A 60 -7.75 0.03 21.87
C ILE A 60 -7.42 -1.40 21.44
N ARG A 61 -6.45 -1.53 20.55
CA ARG A 61 -6.04 -2.80 19.95
C ARG A 61 -4.60 -3.10 20.33
N LEU A 62 -4.37 -4.35 20.69
CA LEU A 62 -3.03 -4.87 20.93
C LEU A 62 -2.75 -6.01 19.95
N TYR A 63 -1.56 -5.97 19.36
CA TYR A 63 -1.10 -6.98 18.42
C TYR A 63 0.22 -7.57 18.89
N ARG A 64 0.42 -8.85 18.62
CA ARG A 64 1.75 -9.45 18.64
C ARG A 64 2.47 -9.05 17.35
N LEU A 65 3.68 -8.56 17.45
CA LEU A 65 4.56 -8.34 16.31
C LEU A 65 5.25 -9.67 15.95
N LEU A 66 5.05 -10.11 14.71
CA LEU A 66 5.69 -11.33 14.21
C LEU A 66 6.96 -10.97 13.45
N ARG A 67 7.88 -11.95 13.40
CA ARG A 67 9.18 -11.79 12.74
C ARG A 67 9.10 -12.15 11.27
N VAL A 68 9.85 -11.43 10.47
CA VAL A 68 10.16 -11.75 9.07
C VAL A 68 11.65 -11.81 8.90
N THR A 69 12.15 -12.86 8.24
CA THR A 69 13.57 -13.05 7.96
C THR A 69 13.91 -12.44 6.60
N VAL A 70 14.69 -11.38 6.60
CA VAL A 70 15.21 -10.75 5.37
C VAL A 70 16.54 -11.40 5.02
N ASN A 71 16.54 -12.31 4.06
CA ASN A 71 17.72 -13.10 3.66
C ASN A 71 18.69 -12.34 2.77
N ARG A 72 18.19 -11.30 2.06
CA ARG A 72 18.96 -10.47 1.13
C ARG A 72 18.46 -9.05 1.13
N ASN A 73 19.35 -8.09 0.98
CA ASN A 73 18.97 -6.72 0.76
C ASN A 73 18.46 -6.52 -0.66
N SER A 74 17.65 -5.46 -0.85
CA SER A 74 17.19 -5.02 -2.16
C SER A 74 18.40 -4.73 -3.03
N ASP A 75 18.62 -5.58 -4.02
CA ASP A 75 19.69 -5.35 -4.96
C ASP A 75 19.40 -4.14 -5.82
N PHE A 76 20.46 -3.55 -6.32
CA PHE A 76 20.38 -2.52 -7.31
C PHE A 76 19.73 -3.05 -8.59
N PHE A 77 18.54 -2.62 -8.86
CA PHE A 77 17.83 -2.97 -10.06
C PHE A 77 17.26 -1.71 -10.73
N GLU A 78 18.09 -1.11 -11.55
CA GLU A 78 17.64 -0.08 -12.48
C GLU A 78 18.18 -0.40 -13.86
N PRO A 79 17.43 -1.13 -14.70
CA PRO A 79 17.85 -1.41 -16.08
C PRO A 79 17.94 -0.15 -16.93
N LEU A 80 17.46 0.99 -16.43
CA LEU A 80 17.32 2.26 -17.14
C LEU A 80 18.19 3.39 -16.54
N ASP A 81 18.91 3.16 -15.45
CA ASP A 81 19.86 4.13 -14.93
C ASP A 81 21.24 3.87 -15.51
N THR A 82 21.65 4.72 -16.45
CA THR A 82 23.00 4.73 -17.03
C THR A 82 24.08 5.18 -16.04
N LYS A 83 23.69 5.68 -14.86
CA LYS A 83 24.58 5.99 -13.74
C LYS A 83 24.51 4.85 -12.73
N SER A 84 25.21 3.77 -13.02
CA SER A 84 25.34 2.64 -12.09
C SER A 84 25.87 3.13 -10.74
N ARG A 85 25.03 3.08 -9.71
CA ARG A 85 25.48 3.21 -8.33
C ARG A 85 26.17 1.92 -7.94
N THR A 86 27.26 2.02 -7.24
CA THR A 86 27.95 0.84 -6.72
C THR A 86 27.13 0.25 -5.56
N ARG A 87 27.24 -1.05 -5.32
CA ARG A 87 26.62 -1.70 -4.16
C ARG A 87 26.98 -1.01 -2.85
N ALA A 88 28.22 -0.55 -2.70
CA ALA A 88 28.68 0.19 -1.52
C ALA A 88 27.94 1.54 -1.34
N GLU A 89 27.51 2.20 -2.42
CA GLU A 89 26.72 3.43 -2.33
C GLU A 89 25.29 3.16 -1.89
N LEU A 90 24.73 1.98 -2.19
CA LEU A 90 23.39 1.59 -1.78
C LEU A 90 23.35 1.04 -0.37
N GLU A 91 24.39 0.35 0.08
CA GLU A 91 24.45 -0.25 1.43
C GLU A 91 24.24 0.78 2.55
N LYS A 92 24.57 2.06 2.32
CA LYS A 92 24.35 3.16 3.30
C LYS A 92 22.88 3.50 3.51
N TYR A 93 21.98 3.10 2.59
CA TYR A 93 20.56 3.36 2.68
C TYR A 93 19.77 2.18 3.26
N PHE A 94 20.37 1.02 3.41
CA PHE A 94 19.74 -0.10 4.07
C PHE A 94 19.69 0.13 5.59
N THR A 95 18.56 -0.14 6.19
CA THR A 95 18.42 -0.06 7.64
C THR A 95 19.33 -1.07 8.34
N LYS A 96 19.50 -2.26 7.71
CA LYS A 96 20.35 -3.32 8.21
C LYS A 96 20.87 -4.19 7.08
N LYS A 97 22.08 -4.72 7.22
CA LYS A 97 22.67 -5.66 6.27
C LYS A 97 22.09 -7.07 6.48
N ALA A 98 21.56 -7.66 5.42
CA ALA A 98 21.05 -9.03 5.44
C ALA A 98 22.16 -10.09 5.66
N PRO A 99 21.84 -11.25 6.31
CA PRO A 99 20.51 -11.59 6.78
C PRO A 99 20.18 -10.96 8.14
N PHE A 100 18.89 -10.62 8.34
CA PHE A 100 18.39 -10.13 9.62
C PHE A 100 16.91 -10.48 9.80
N GLU A 101 16.42 -10.43 11.03
CA GLU A 101 14.99 -10.50 11.35
C GLU A 101 14.46 -9.13 11.71
N VAL A 102 13.22 -8.84 11.30
CA VAL A 102 12.50 -7.60 11.61
C VAL A 102 11.06 -7.92 11.99
N TYR A 103 10.46 -7.09 12.85
CA TYR A 103 9.04 -7.19 13.20
C TYR A 103 8.21 -6.37 12.21
N ASP A 104 7.30 -7.03 11.47
CA ASP A 104 6.40 -6.33 10.54
C ASP A 104 4.94 -6.81 10.65
N PRO A 105 4.59 -8.11 10.58
CA PRO A 105 3.19 -8.55 10.67
C PRO A 105 2.57 -8.30 12.04
N LEU A 106 1.32 -7.86 12.05
CA LEU A 106 0.52 -7.53 13.23
C LEU A 106 -0.55 -8.60 13.47
N GLU A 107 -0.28 -9.55 14.37
CA GLU A 107 -1.23 -10.58 14.77
C GLU A 107 -2.14 -10.06 15.89
N PRO A 108 -3.47 -9.96 15.69
CA PRO A 108 -4.37 -9.44 16.70
C PRO A 108 -4.36 -10.30 17.99
N ILE A 109 -4.27 -9.65 19.14
CA ILE A 109 -4.50 -10.32 20.43
C ILE A 109 -5.97 -10.16 20.80
N VAL A 110 -6.70 -11.28 20.67
CA VAL A 110 -8.12 -11.33 21.01
C VAL A 110 -8.27 -11.42 22.54
N GLY A 111 -9.08 -10.51 23.11
CA GLY A 111 -9.26 -10.43 24.55
C GLY A 111 -8.11 -9.75 25.28
N LYS A 112 -7.82 -10.16 26.51
CA LYS A 112 -6.86 -9.50 27.39
C LYS A 112 -5.62 -10.33 27.72
N THR A 113 -5.46 -11.51 27.12
CA THR A 113 -4.34 -12.40 27.41
C THR A 113 -3.29 -12.36 26.31
N VAL A 114 -2.06 -12.07 26.69
CA VAL A 114 -0.87 -12.17 25.84
C VAL A 114 -0.24 -13.53 26.06
N GLU A 115 -0.33 -14.39 25.06
CA GLU A 115 0.23 -15.75 25.09
C GLU A 115 1.70 -15.79 24.66
N LEU A 116 2.47 -16.71 25.25
CA LEU A 116 3.85 -16.96 24.82
C LEU A 116 3.90 -17.80 23.52
N PRO A 117 4.97 -17.66 22.72
CA PRO A 117 6.07 -16.72 22.88
C PRO A 117 5.73 -15.30 22.39
N VAL A 118 6.11 -14.30 23.15
CA VAL A 118 6.01 -12.90 22.77
C VAL A 118 7.23 -12.12 23.27
N ASP A 119 7.80 -11.29 22.42
CA ASP A 119 8.89 -10.39 22.74
C ASP A 119 8.67 -8.97 22.17
N ALA A 120 7.67 -8.81 21.33
CA ALA A 120 7.30 -7.50 20.77
C ALA A 120 5.77 -7.41 20.56
N LEU A 121 5.22 -6.24 20.93
CA LEU A 121 3.81 -5.90 20.79
C LEU A 121 3.67 -4.58 20.02
N TYR A 122 2.51 -4.39 19.41
CA TYR A 122 2.11 -3.13 18.79
C TYR A 122 0.79 -2.70 19.40
N LEU A 123 0.79 -1.53 20.03
CA LEU A 123 -0.39 -0.94 20.64
C LEU A 123 -0.92 0.16 19.72
N SER A 124 -2.23 0.11 19.44
CA SER A 124 -2.93 1.09 18.61
C SER A 124 -4.16 1.61 19.35
N VAL A 125 -4.26 2.92 19.50
CA VAL A 125 -5.37 3.61 20.14
C VAL A 125 -6.07 4.47 19.09
N LYS A 126 -7.34 4.17 18.76
CA LYS A 126 -8.15 5.00 17.88
C LYS A 126 -8.57 6.28 18.60
N ILE A 127 -8.34 7.41 17.98
CA ILE A 127 -8.76 8.72 18.46
C ILE A 127 -10.02 9.13 17.69
N PRO A 128 -11.20 9.19 18.36
CA PRO A 128 -12.43 9.64 17.74
C PRO A 128 -12.36 11.07 17.19
N THR A 129 -13.26 11.38 16.26
CA THR A 129 -13.33 12.72 15.62
C THR A 129 -13.72 13.81 16.63
N ASP A 130 -14.54 13.48 17.61
CA ASP A 130 -15.06 14.37 18.65
C ASP A 130 -14.18 14.47 19.90
N THR A 131 -13.01 13.83 19.89
CA THR A 131 -12.04 13.93 21.00
C THR A 131 -11.60 15.38 21.18
N ALA A 132 -11.72 15.91 22.40
CA ALA A 132 -11.21 17.24 22.70
C ALA A 132 -9.68 17.29 22.57
N PRO A 133 -9.09 18.36 22.00
CA PRO A 133 -7.64 18.54 22.03
C PRO A 133 -7.12 18.60 23.47
N GLY A 134 -6.00 17.93 23.72
CA GLY A 134 -5.43 17.84 25.08
C GLY A 134 -4.44 16.71 25.26
N CYS A 135 -3.93 16.57 26.47
CA CYS A 135 -3.01 15.49 26.86
C CYS A 135 -3.77 14.43 27.67
N TYR A 136 -3.73 13.21 27.20
CA TYR A 136 -4.39 12.06 27.82
C TYR A 136 -3.31 11.12 28.38
N LYS A 137 -3.32 10.94 29.70
CA LYS A 137 -2.34 10.09 30.38
C LYS A 137 -2.96 8.75 30.73
N GLY A 138 -2.20 7.70 30.48
CA GLY A 138 -2.59 6.32 30.77
C GLY A 138 -1.41 5.47 31.17
N VAL A 139 -1.70 4.26 31.60
CA VAL A 139 -0.66 3.27 31.94
C VAL A 139 -1.01 1.93 31.29
N PHE A 140 -0.11 1.46 30.44
CA PHE A 140 -0.15 0.11 29.92
C PHE A 140 0.46 -0.85 30.93
N ARG A 141 -0.23 -1.95 31.23
CA ARG A 141 0.20 -2.97 32.21
C ARG A 141 0.21 -4.34 31.59
N LEU A 142 1.20 -5.14 31.99
CA LEU A 142 1.21 -6.59 31.82
C LEU A 142 1.34 -7.24 33.21
N PHE A 143 0.43 -8.16 33.53
CA PHE A 143 0.45 -8.92 34.78
C PHE A 143 0.50 -10.42 34.48
N ASP A 144 1.56 -11.12 34.93
CA ASP A 144 1.79 -12.54 34.66
C ASP A 144 1.32 -13.47 35.79
N GLY A 145 0.55 -12.93 36.73
CA GLY A 145 0.08 -13.64 37.94
C GLY A 145 1.03 -13.52 39.14
N ALA A 146 2.23 -12.96 38.95
CA ALA A 146 3.21 -12.75 40.02
C ALA A 146 3.81 -11.32 39.97
N GLU A 147 4.14 -10.84 38.82
CA GLU A 147 4.76 -9.52 38.60
C GLU A 147 3.91 -8.66 37.67
N THR A 148 3.94 -7.34 37.90
CA THR A 148 3.36 -6.36 36.98
C THR A 148 4.47 -5.52 36.40
N ALA A 149 4.50 -5.41 35.05
CA ALA A 149 5.27 -4.40 34.36
C ALA A 149 4.35 -3.27 33.91
N GLU A 150 4.78 -2.04 34.08
CA GLU A 150 4.02 -0.84 33.73
C GLU A 150 4.80 0.03 32.75
N LEU A 151 4.08 0.67 31.82
CA LEU A 151 4.61 1.68 30.91
C LEU A 151 3.66 2.88 30.87
N PRO A 152 4.05 4.05 31.34
CA PRO A 152 3.29 5.28 31.18
C PRO A 152 3.14 5.64 29.70
N ILE A 153 1.92 6.04 29.29
CA ILE A 153 1.61 6.50 27.94
C ILE A 153 0.96 7.87 28.05
N GLU A 154 1.46 8.81 27.28
CA GLU A 154 0.86 10.12 27.11
C GLU A 154 0.50 10.33 25.65
N ILE A 155 -0.77 10.64 25.34
CA ILE A 155 -1.25 10.95 24.00
C ILE A 155 -1.62 12.42 23.96
N LYS A 156 -0.90 13.22 23.17
CA LYS A 156 -1.27 14.59 22.86
C LYS A 156 -2.13 14.59 21.59
N VAL A 157 -3.41 14.88 21.75
CA VAL A 157 -4.38 15.07 20.68
C VAL A 157 -4.40 16.56 20.32
N TYR A 158 -4.17 16.87 19.02
CA TYR A 158 -4.19 18.23 18.50
C TYR A 158 -5.57 18.63 18.00
N GLY A 159 -5.81 19.93 17.76
CA GLY A 159 -7.02 20.42 17.10
C GLY A 159 -7.22 19.88 15.68
N ALA A 160 -6.14 19.55 15.00
CA ALA A 160 -6.15 18.93 13.69
C ALA A 160 -7.07 17.69 13.62
N ALA A 161 -7.90 17.57 12.58
CA ALA A 161 -8.76 16.43 12.35
C ALA A 161 -8.55 15.86 10.94
N VAL A 162 -8.32 14.56 10.87
CA VAL A 162 -8.25 13.87 9.58
C VAL A 162 -9.65 13.78 8.97
N PRO A 163 -9.90 14.28 7.74
CA PRO A 163 -11.22 14.25 7.13
C PRO A 163 -11.69 12.82 6.85
N THR A 164 -12.99 12.59 6.95
CA THR A 164 -13.61 11.29 6.64
C THR A 164 -13.55 11.01 5.14
N GLU A 165 -13.83 12.02 4.32
CA GLU A 165 -13.69 11.94 2.87
C GLU A 165 -12.24 12.17 2.48
N ARG A 166 -11.68 11.27 1.69
CA ARG A 166 -10.28 11.28 1.27
C ARG A 166 -10.15 11.81 -0.15
N ARG A 167 -9.15 12.68 -0.36
CA ARG A 167 -8.76 13.21 -1.67
C ARG A 167 -7.77 12.30 -2.39
N LEU A 168 -6.95 11.59 -1.61
CA LEU A 168 -5.96 10.66 -2.14
C LEU A 168 -6.66 9.43 -2.71
N ASN A 169 -6.42 9.15 -3.99
CA ASN A 169 -6.80 7.88 -4.60
C ASN A 169 -5.71 6.84 -4.30
N MET A 170 -6.09 5.74 -3.71
CA MET A 170 -5.13 4.69 -3.36
C MET A 170 -5.58 3.36 -3.96
N ALA A 171 -4.74 2.84 -4.84
CA ALA A 171 -4.91 1.58 -5.53
C ALA A 171 -3.80 0.61 -5.13
N ASN A 172 -4.16 -0.51 -4.52
CA ASN A 172 -3.24 -1.62 -4.33
C ASN A 172 -3.88 -2.86 -4.93
N TRP A 173 -3.16 -3.51 -5.84
CA TRP A 173 -3.69 -4.72 -6.46
C TRP A 173 -3.68 -5.89 -5.48
N THR A 174 -4.82 -6.56 -5.41
CA THR A 174 -5.08 -7.64 -4.45
C THR A 174 -5.26 -8.94 -5.20
N GLU A 175 -4.21 -9.74 -5.27
CA GLU A 175 -4.23 -11.08 -5.88
C GLU A 175 -3.76 -12.14 -4.87
N PRO A 176 -4.55 -12.41 -3.82
CA PRO A 176 -4.16 -13.37 -2.79
C PRO A 176 -4.13 -14.79 -3.34
N SER A 177 -3.04 -15.52 -3.07
CA SER A 177 -2.92 -16.94 -3.38
C SER A 177 -3.85 -17.77 -2.49
N PRO A 178 -4.86 -18.49 -3.00
CA PRO A 178 -5.77 -19.28 -2.16
C PRO A 178 -5.04 -20.27 -1.25
N ALA A 179 -3.97 -20.88 -1.71
CA ALA A 179 -3.18 -21.83 -0.92
C ALA A 179 -2.51 -21.17 0.29
N ALA A 180 -2.04 -19.93 0.15
CA ALA A 180 -1.39 -19.20 1.24
C ALA A 180 -2.34 -18.92 2.41
N TYR A 181 -3.64 -18.79 2.11
CA TYR A 181 -4.69 -18.54 3.11
C TYR A 181 -5.49 -19.80 3.49
N GLY A 182 -5.03 -20.98 3.10
CA GLY A 182 -5.75 -22.23 3.35
C GLY A 182 -7.13 -22.31 2.71
N ALA A 183 -7.31 -21.65 1.57
CA ALA A 183 -8.57 -21.54 0.84
C ALA A 183 -8.54 -22.20 -0.55
N ALA A 184 -7.53 -23.03 -0.84
CA ALA A 184 -7.30 -23.60 -2.17
C ALA A 184 -8.50 -24.38 -2.74
N GLU A 185 -9.26 -25.07 -1.88
CA GLU A 185 -10.43 -25.87 -2.25
C GLU A 185 -11.73 -25.34 -1.60
N ASN A 186 -11.70 -24.08 -1.09
CA ASN A 186 -12.82 -23.49 -0.40
C ASN A 186 -13.12 -22.08 -0.92
N PRO A 187 -13.99 -21.93 -1.95
CA PRO A 187 -14.36 -20.64 -2.52
C PRO A 187 -14.98 -19.66 -1.51
N ASP A 188 -15.76 -20.14 -0.55
CA ASP A 188 -16.40 -19.29 0.46
C ASP A 188 -15.36 -18.70 1.40
N LYS A 189 -14.41 -19.52 1.88
CA LYS A 189 -13.29 -19.04 2.66
C LYS A 189 -12.44 -18.03 1.87
N MET A 190 -12.27 -18.24 0.56
CA MET A 190 -11.54 -17.30 -0.28
C MET A 190 -12.27 -15.96 -0.40
N ARG A 191 -13.60 -15.97 -0.48
CA ARG A 191 -14.43 -14.77 -0.49
C ARG A 191 -14.28 -14.00 0.83
N GLU A 192 -14.44 -14.67 1.96
CA GLU A 192 -14.23 -14.07 3.30
C GLU A 192 -12.81 -13.49 3.45
N THR A 193 -11.81 -14.20 2.93
CA THR A 193 -10.41 -13.73 2.96
C THR A 193 -10.25 -12.44 2.16
N ARG A 194 -10.82 -12.35 0.96
CA ARG A 194 -10.81 -11.11 0.15
C ARG A 194 -11.49 -9.95 0.86
N GLU A 195 -12.61 -10.20 1.54
CA GLU A 195 -13.30 -9.16 2.34
C GLU A 195 -12.42 -8.66 3.49
N LYS A 196 -11.76 -9.56 4.22
CA LYS A 196 -10.83 -9.19 5.30
C LYS A 196 -9.61 -8.40 4.76
N ILE A 197 -9.08 -8.78 3.61
CA ILE A 197 -8.01 -8.03 2.93
C ILE A 197 -8.52 -6.63 2.53
N ALA A 198 -9.74 -6.54 2.02
CA ALA A 198 -10.36 -5.26 1.67
C ALA A 198 -10.56 -4.36 2.91
N LEU A 199 -10.95 -4.90 4.06
CA LEU A 199 -11.03 -4.14 5.32
C LEU A 199 -9.66 -3.58 5.74
N LEU A 200 -8.58 -4.35 5.58
CA LEU A 200 -7.21 -3.86 5.81
C LEU A 200 -6.83 -2.75 4.81
N GLY A 201 -7.22 -2.89 3.55
CA GLY A 201 -7.06 -1.84 2.54
C GLY A 201 -7.80 -0.56 2.91
N ARG A 202 -9.07 -0.66 3.31
CA ARG A 202 -9.88 0.48 3.79
C ARG A 202 -9.26 1.15 5.02
N HIS A 203 -8.78 0.36 5.97
CA HIS A 203 -8.05 0.88 7.13
C HIS A 203 -6.84 1.72 6.70
N ALA A 204 -6.11 1.29 5.69
CA ALA A 204 -4.97 2.02 5.14
C ALA A 204 -5.36 3.22 4.24
N GLY A 205 -6.64 3.45 3.97
CA GLY A 205 -7.12 4.55 3.13
C GLY A 205 -7.38 4.17 1.67
N GLN A 206 -7.23 2.89 1.30
CA GLN A 206 -7.53 2.44 -0.07
C GLN A 206 -9.00 2.67 -0.42
N ASN A 207 -9.25 3.25 -1.59
CA ASN A 207 -10.59 3.55 -2.10
C ASN A 207 -10.85 3.01 -3.52
N CYS A 208 -9.84 2.43 -4.17
CA CYS A 208 -9.97 1.77 -5.47
C CYS A 208 -10.11 0.26 -5.29
N ILE A 209 -11.15 -0.33 -5.91
CA ILE A 209 -11.41 -1.77 -5.96
C ILE A 209 -10.65 -2.33 -7.15
N PHE A 210 -9.66 -3.18 -6.93
CA PHE A 210 -9.00 -3.87 -8.03
C PHE A 210 -9.82 -5.07 -8.51
N VAL A 211 -10.25 -5.04 -9.76
CA VAL A 211 -10.96 -6.15 -10.41
C VAL A 211 -9.96 -6.99 -11.19
N SER A 212 -9.54 -8.10 -10.60
CA SER A 212 -8.63 -9.06 -11.24
C SER A 212 -9.30 -9.79 -12.42
N THR A 213 -8.49 -10.13 -13.42
CA THR A 213 -8.94 -10.99 -14.54
C THR A 213 -9.46 -12.36 -14.09
N ALA A 214 -9.15 -12.80 -12.87
CA ALA A 214 -9.65 -14.06 -12.31
C ALA A 214 -11.17 -14.05 -12.04
N PHE A 215 -11.80 -12.87 -11.98
CA PHE A 215 -13.25 -12.75 -11.80
C PHE A 215 -14.06 -12.92 -13.08
N PHE A 216 -13.42 -12.82 -14.27
CA PHE A 216 -14.11 -12.96 -15.54
C PHE A 216 -14.19 -14.43 -15.95
N LYS A 217 -15.37 -14.85 -16.40
CA LYS A 217 -15.58 -16.14 -17.05
C LYS A 217 -16.05 -15.92 -18.46
N CYS A 218 -15.57 -16.74 -19.39
CA CYS A 218 -15.97 -16.69 -20.78
C CYS A 218 -16.52 -18.05 -21.21
N LYS A 219 -17.66 -18.04 -21.90
CA LYS A 219 -18.23 -19.21 -22.61
C LYS A 219 -18.21 -18.93 -24.08
N LYS A 220 -17.71 -19.88 -24.87
CA LYS A 220 -17.86 -19.86 -26.32
C LYS A 220 -19.22 -20.43 -26.72
N THR A 221 -19.99 -19.68 -27.51
CA THR A 221 -21.27 -20.09 -28.06
C THR A 221 -21.22 -19.86 -29.56
N GLY A 222 -20.83 -20.89 -30.32
CA GLY A 222 -20.54 -20.77 -31.76
C GLY A 222 -19.27 -19.91 -31.96
N ASP A 223 -19.42 -18.86 -32.77
CA ASP A 223 -18.34 -17.91 -33.05
C ASP A 223 -18.29 -16.71 -32.08
N GLU A 224 -19.20 -16.66 -31.10
CA GLU A 224 -19.31 -15.57 -30.13
C GLU A 224 -18.71 -15.95 -28.75
N ASP A 225 -18.01 -15.00 -28.12
CA ASP A 225 -17.56 -15.09 -26.75
C ASP A 225 -18.57 -14.38 -25.84
N ILE A 226 -19.16 -15.12 -24.89
CA ILE A 226 -20.10 -14.57 -23.91
C ILE A 226 -19.41 -14.49 -22.55
N TYR A 227 -19.37 -13.27 -21.96
CA TYR A 227 -18.70 -13.02 -20.70
C TYR A 227 -19.68 -12.99 -19.53
N ASP A 228 -19.34 -13.72 -18.47
CA ASP A 228 -20.07 -13.74 -17.20
C ASP A 228 -19.35 -12.85 -16.19
N PHE A 229 -20.03 -11.78 -15.73
CA PHE A 229 -19.53 -10.80 -14.78
C PHE A 229 -20.13 -10.97 -13.37
N SER A 230 -20.83 -12.05 -13.09
CA SER A 230 -21.52 -12.25 -11.80
C SER A 230 -20.58 -12.24 -10.58
N GLU A 231 -19.36 -12.76 -10.73
CA GLU A 231 -18.37 -12.67 -9.65
C GLU A 231 -17.84 -11.25 -9.43
N VAL A 232 -17.70 -10.46 -10.51
CA VAL A 232 -17.35 -9.04 -10.42
C VAL A 232 -18.44 -8.28 -9.68
N GLU A 233 -19.71 -8.52 -10.04
CA GLU A 233 -20.87 -7.88 -9.43
C GLU A 233 -20.86 -8.08 -7.93
N ASN A 234 -20.88 -9.32 -7.48
CA ASN A 234 -20.89 -9.67 -6.06
C ASN A 234 -19.72 -9.06 -5.29
N TYR A 235 -18.52 -9.07 -5.89
CA TYR A 235 -17.32 -8.52 -5.27
C TYR A 235 -17.37 -7.00 -5.17
N VAL A 236 -17.72 -6.32 -6.25
CA VAL A 236 -17.76 -4.84 -6.29
C VAL A 236 -18.85 -4.30 -5.37
N GLU A 237 -20.07 -4.86 -5.41
CA GLU A 237 -21.16 -4.43 -4.51
C GLU A 237 -20.72 -4.52 -3.05
N ARG A 238 -20.11 -5.65 -2.67
CA ARG A 238 -19.64 -5.84 -1.30
C ARG A 238 -18.58 -4.83 -0.88
N LEU A 239 -17.65 -4.47 -1.76
CA LEU A 239 -16.61 -3.48 -1.45
C LEU A 239 -17.16 -2.04 -1.45
N LEU A 240 -18.13 -1.72 -2.29
CA LEU A 240 -18.83 -0.43 -2.23
C LEU A 240 -19.55 -0.25 -0.88
N GLU A 241 -20.20 -1.31 -0.35
CA GLU A 241 -20.78 -1.30 1.00
C GLU A 241 -19.73 -1.04 2.09
N MET A 242 -18.49 -1.50 1.91
CA MET A 242 -17.36 -1.23 2.80
C MET A 242 -16.77 0.18 2.67
N GLY A 243 -17.31 1.01 1.76
CA GLY A 243 -16.89 2.39 1.55
C GLY A 243 -15.77 2.58 0.52
N TYR A 244 -15.51 1.61 -0.33
CA TYR A 244 -14.76 1.85 -1.56
C TYR A 244 -15.58 2.74 -2.50
N SER A 245 -14.94 3.48 -3.38
CA SER A 245 -15.63 4.48 -4.20
C SER A 245 -15.24 4.47 -5.68
N ARG A 246 -14.22 3.71 -6.07
CA ARG A 246 -13.77 3.57 -7.44
C ARG A 246 -13.54 2.11 -7.80
N ILE A 247 -13.78 1.75 -9.05
CA ILE A 247 -13.50 0.44 -9.63
C ILE A 247 -12.28 0.58 -10.53
N GLU A 248 -11.21 -0.10 -10.22
CA GLU A 248 -10.02 -0.23 -11.04
C GLU A 248 -10.13 -1.53 -11.84
N ALA A 249 -10.57 -1.42 -13.09
CA ALA A 249 -10.83 -2.56 -13.94
C ALA A 249 -9.54 -3.18 -14.47
N ALA A 250 -9.54 -4.49 -14.63
CA ALA A 250 -8.39 -5.23 -15.13
C ALA A 250 -7.91 -4.72 -16.51
N HIS A 251 -6.62 -4.84 -16.77
CA HIS A 251 -6.00 -4.46 -18.03
C HIS A 251 -6.65 -5.18 -19.21
N VAL A 252 -7.13 -4.45 -20.18
CA VAL A 252 -7.78 -4.98 -21.40
C VAL A 252 -6.89 -6.01 -22.09
N ASP A 253 -5.61 -5.71 -22.23
CA ASP A 253 -4.62 -6.60 -22.79
C ASP A 253 -4.46 -7.94 -22.02
N SER A 254 -4.59 -7.91 -20.69
CA SER A 254 -4.48 -9.11 -19.83
C SER A 254 -5.74 -9.96 -19.83
N ILE A 255 -6.92 -9.34 -19.86
CA ILE A 255 -8.21 -10.05 -19.94
C ILE A 255 -8.20 -10.97 -21.14
N TYR A 256 -7.85 -10.40 -22.26
CA TYR A 256 -7.86 -11.09 -23.51
C TYR A 256 -6.88 -12.28 -23.57
N ARG A 257 -5.67 -12.10 -23.06
CA ARG A 257 -4.66 -13.18 -22.99
C ARG A 257 -5.07 -14.34 -22.08
N ARG A 258 -5.87 -14.10 -21.04
CA ARG A 258 -6.29 -15.14 -20.09
C ARG A 258 -7.58 -15.87 -20.49
N LEU A 259 -8.48 -15.21 -21.17
CA LEU A 259 -9.81 -15.76 -21.50
C LEU A 259 -9.83 -16.45 -22.84
N ALA A 260 -8.92 -16.14 -23.73
CA ALA A 260 -8.78 -16.77 -25.01
C ALA A 260 -7.70 -17.85 -24.99
N GLU A 261 -7.93 -18.97 -25.70
CA GLU A 261 -6.86 -19.89 -26.05
C GLU A 261 -5.72 -19.07 -26.69
N PRO A 262 -4.46 -19.25 -26.28
CA PRO A 262 -3.35 -18.47 -26.79
C PRO A 262 -3.06 -18.83 -28.25
N THR A 263 -3.84 -18.28 -29.16
CA THR A 263 -3.58 -18.38 -30.59
C THR A 263 -3.04 -17.05 -31.08
N GLU A 264 -2.13 -17.07 -32.05
CA GLU A 264 -1.55 -15.86 -32.67
C GLU A 264 -2.60 -14.89 -33.22
N GLN A 265 -3.81 -15.39 -33.53
CA GLN A 265 -4.93 -14.61 -34.06
C GLN A 265 -5.55 -13.64 -33.04
N MET A 266 -5.11 -13.67 -31.80
CA MET A 266 -5.72 -12.96 -30.68
C MET A 266 -4.82 -11.85 -30.08
N SER A 267 -3.75 -11.46 -30.74
CA SER A 267 -2.89 -10.34 -30.35
C SER A 267 -3.57 -9.00 -30.65
N ALA A 268 -3.41 -8.04 -29.74
CA ALA A 268 -3.78 -6.64 -30.01
C ALA A 268 -3.02 -6.01 -31.22
N GLU A 269 -2.06 -6.72 -31.76
CA GLU A 269 -1.33 -6.37 -32.98
C GLU A 269 -2.10 -6.70 -34.26
N THR A 270 -3.12 -7.57 -34.18
CA THR A 270 -3.94 -8.00 -35.31
C THR A 270 -5.34 -7.37 -35.27
N ASP A 271 -5.96 -7.21 -36.44
CA ASP A 271 -7.33 -6.69 -36.54
C ASP A 271 -8.34 -7.67 -35.94
N THR A 272 -8.11 -8.96 -36.07
CA THR A 272 -8.94 -10.00 -35.41
C THR A 272 -8.85 -9.88 -33.89
N GLY A 273 -7.65 -9.66 -33.35
CA GLY A 273 -7.46 -9.45 -31.93
C GLY A 273 -8.17 -8.20 -31.41
N ILE A 274 -8.06 -7.08 -32.12
CA ILE A 274 -8.79 -5.84 -31.80
C ILE A 274 -10.32 -6.07 -31.89
N PHE A 275 -10.79 -6.81 -32.88
CA PHE A 275 -12.22 -7.15 -32.98
C PHE A 275 -12.70 -7.89 -31.72
N ARG A 276 -11.99 -8.93 -31.28
CA ARG A 276 -12.34 -9.68 -30.06
C ARG A 276 -12.27 -8.83 -28.79
N ILE A 277 -11.29 -7.94 -28.70
CA ILE A 277 -11.22 -6.98 -27.59
C ILE A 277 -12.45 -6.07 -27.57
N LYS A 278 -12.91 -5.61 -28.72
CA LYS A 278 -14.14 -4.78 -28.82
C LYS A 278 -15.39 -5.57 -28.42
N GLU A 279 -15.49 -6.85 -28.75
CA GLU A 279 -16.59 -7.73 -28.28
C GLU A 279 -16.63 -7.79 -26.74
N PHE A 280 -15.47 -8.00 -26.10
CA PHE A 280 -15.38 -7.94 -24.65
C PHE A 280 -15.77 -6.55 -24.09
N LEU A 281 -15.18 -5.48 -24.63
CA LEU A 281 -15.43 -4.12 -24.17
C LEU A 281 -16.90 -3.71 -24.30
N THR A 282 -17.58 -4.16 -25.34
CA THR A 282 -19.02 -3.90 -25.53
C THR A 282 -19.84 -4.52 -24.40
N GLN A 283 -19.64 -5.81 -24.10
CA GLN A 283 -20.36 -6.50 -23.03
C GLN A 283 -19.99 -5.93 -21.65
N TRP A 284 -18.71 -5.58 -21.44
CA TRP A 284 -18.25 -4.94 -20.22
C TRP A 284 -18.88 -3.57 -20.00
N TYR A 285 -18.94 -2.75 -21.03
CA TYR A 285 -19.57 -1.43 -20.98
C TYR A 285 -21.08 -1.49 -20.72
N GLU A 286 -21.78 -2.44 -21.35
CA GLU A 286 -23.19 -2.71 -21.10
C GLU A 286 -23.43 -3.13 -19.64
N PHE A 287 -22.58 -4.03 -19.13
CA PHE A 287 -22.62 -4.44 -17.72
C PHE A 287 -22.42 -3.25 -16.77
N LEU A 288 -21.36 -2.47 -16.95
CA LEU A 288 -21.10 -1.27 -16.13
C LEU A 288 -22.25 -0.26 -16.22
N SER A 289 -22.84 -0.10 -17.41
CA SER A 289 -23.98 0.80 -17.62
C SER A 289 -25.21 0.32 -16.86
N SER A 290 -25.51 -0.97 -16.91
CA SER A 290 -26.65 -1.59 -16.25
C SER A 290 -26.60 -1.45 -14.73
N ARG A 291 -25.38 -1.37 -14.15
CA ARG A 291 -25.13 -1.18 -12.70
C ARG A 291 -24.98 0.28 -12.29
N GLY A 292 -24.92 1.22 -13.24
CA GLY A 292 -24.64 2.62 -12.93
C GLY A 292 -23.20 2.90 -12.49
N TRP A 293 -22.25 2.02 -12.82
CA TRP A 293 -20.87 2.07 -12.34
C TRP A 293 -19.90 2.81 -13.28
N LYS A 294 -20.35 3.30 -14.42
CA LYS A 294 -19.47 3.95 -15.40
C LYS A 294 -18.64 5.10 -14.80
N ASN A 295 -19.30 5.98 -14.04
CA ASN A 295 -18.65 7.17 -13.49
C ASN A 295 -17.63 6.88 -12.37
N ILE A 296 -17.65 5.69 -11.79
CA ILE A 296 -16.70 5.27 -10.75
C ILE A 296 -15.66 4.29 -11.28
N THR A 297 -15.73 3.92 -12.56
CA THR A 297 -14.80 2.96 -13.18
C THR A 297 -13.59 3.67 -13.77
N LEU A 298 -12.41 3.15 -13.45
CA LEU A 298 -11.12 3.46 -14.03
C LEU A 298 -10.66 2.24 -14.84
N GLN A 299 -10.56 2.37 -16.17
CA GLN A 299 -10.21 1.27 -17.04
C GLN A 299 -8.73 1.25 -17.36
N HIS A 300 -8.04 0.17 -16.98
CA HIS A 300 -6.70 -0.12 -17.48
C HIS A 300 -6.73 -0.56 -18.94
N ILE A 301 -5.80 -0.05 -19.73
CA ILE A 301 -5.63 -0.38 -21.15
C ILE A 301 -4.61 -1.51 -21.30
N GLY A 302 -3.40 -1.27 -20.87
CA GLY A 302 -2.28 -2.22 -20.86
C GLY A 302 -1.45 -1.99 -19.61
N ASP A 303 -0.24 -2.50 -19.54
CA ASP A 303 0.62 -2.33 -18.38
C ASP A 303 2.01 -1.92 -18.85
N GLU A 304 2.53 -0.84 -18.26
CA GLU A 304 3.88 -0.33 -18.50
C GLU A 304 4.28 -0.21 -20.00
N PRO A 305 3.50 0.49 -20.85
CA PRO A 305 3.88 0.69 -22.24
C PRO A 305 5.23 1.41 -22.32
N LYS A 306 6.11 0.88 -23.20
CA LYS A 306 7.42 1.41 -23.55
C LYS A 306 7.39 1.97 -24.97
N ASP A 307 8.42 2.69 -25.38
CA ASP A 307 8.51 3.22 -26.76
C ASP A 307 8.31 2.13 -27.82
N ALA A 308 8.88 0.94 -27.59
CA ALA A 308 8.74 -0.20 -28.49
C ALA A 308 7.31 -0.77 -28.59
N THR A 309 6.45 -0.51 -27.60
CA THR A 309 5.06 -0.99 -27.55
C THR A 309 4.03 0.12 -27.65
N ALA A 310 4.45 1.36 -27.87
CA ALA A 310 3.57 2.53 -27.89
C ALA A 310 2.50 2.48 -28.99
N GLU A 311 2.82 1.94 -30.16
CA GLU A 311 1.85 1.80 -31.25
C GLU A 311 0.76 0.79 -30.92
N ARG A 312 1.13 -0.37 -30.36
CA ARG A 312 0.18 -1.38 -29.88
C ARG A 312 -0.72 -0.80 -28.77
N TYR A 313 -0.13 -0.06 -27.83
CA TYR A 313 -0.86 0.61 -26.77
C TYR A 313 -1.87 1.64 -27.33
N ALA A 314 -1.47 2.42 -28.34
CA ALA A 314 -2.35 3.37 -29.03
C ALA A 314 -3.57 2.68 -29.66
N ARG A 315 -3.39 1.51 -30.29
CA ARG A 315 -4.49 0.72 -30.88
C ARG A 315 -5.47 0.23 -29.79
N LEU A 316 -4.96 -0.25 -28.66
CA LEU A 316 -5.78 -0.66 -27.51
C LEU A 316 -6.57 0.53 -26.96
N SER A 317 -5.91 1.67 -26.73
CA SER A 317 -6.55 2.89 -26.26
C SER A 317 -7.65 3.36 -27.21
N ALA A 318 -7.40 3.31 -28.51
CA ALA A 318 -8.41 3.67 -29.53
C ALA A 318 -9.65 2.76 -29.45
N ALA A 319 -9.45 1.44 -29.28
CA ALA A 319 -10.55 0.50 -29.12
C ALA A 319 -11.35 0.76 -27.83
N VAL A 320 -10.70 1.05 -26.72
CA VAL A 320 -11.36 1.44 -25.45
C VAL A 320 -12.19 2.69 -25.65
N LYS A 321 -11.62 3.76 -26.22
CA LYS A 321 -12.32 5.04 -26.42
C LYS A 321 -13.45 4.97 -27.43
N GLU A 322 -13.36 4.08 -28.42
CA GLU A 322 -14.45 3.85 -29.38
C GLU A 322 -15.68 3.20 -28.72
N ILE A 323 -15.47 2.19 -27.86
CA ILE A 323 -16.55 1.41 -27.25
C ILE A 323 -17.01 2.05 -25.92
N MET A 324 -16.11 2.65 -25.16
CA MET A 324 -16.33 3.17 -23.81
C MET A 324 -15.93 4.65 -23.70
N PRO A 325 -16.54 5.56 -24.49
CA PRO A 325 -16.05 6.93 -24.67
C PRO A 325 -16.12 7.79 -23.38
N ASP A 326 -17.01 7.47 -22.45
CA ASP A 326 -17.24 8.16 -21.19
C ASP A 326 -16.57 7.49 -19.97
N ILE A 327 -15.83 6.40 -20.18
CA ILE A 327 -15.05 5.76 -19.12
C ILE A 327 -13.67 6.41 -19.01
N THR A 328 -13.29 6.77 -17.79
CA THR A 328 -11.94 7.26 -17.48
C THR A 328 -10.93 6.14 -17.60
N THR A 329 -9.85 6.36 -18.32
CA THR A 329 -8.73 5.40 -18.43
C THR A 329 -7.60 5.75 -17.45
N VAL A 330 -7.01 4.72 -16.85
CA VAL A 330 -5.86 4.82 -15.94
C VAL A 330 -4.81 3.78 -16.33
N ASP A 331 -3.53 4.12 -16.30
CA ASP A 331 -2.49 3.12 -16.58
C ASP A 331 -1.10 3.51 -16.08
N ALA A 332 -0.33 2.52 -15.62
CA ALA A 332 1.10 2.67 -15.37
C ALA A 332 1.83 2.86 -16.70
N VAL A 333 2.64 3.92 -16.81
CA VAL A 333 3.32 4.27 -18.07
C VAL A 333 4.82 4.49 -17.87
N LEU A 334 5.64 3.89 -18.73
CA LEU A 334 7.11 3.99 -18.70
C LEU A 334 7.69 4.91 -19.80
N THR A 335 6.82 5.53 -20.61
CA THR A 335 7.26 6.49 -21.62
C THR A 335 6.33 7.70 -21.68
N PRO A 336 6.87 8.94 -21.81
CA PRO A 336 6.04 10.13 -22.00
C PRO A 336 5.08 10.00 -23.18
N ALA A 337 5.49 9.33 -24.25
CA ALA A 337 4.68 9.15 -25.46
C ALA A 337 3.36 8.40 -25.21
N ALA A 338 3.27 7.54 -24.17
CA ALA A 338 2.05 6.83 -23.82
C ALA A 338 1.05 7.70 -23.06
N CYS A 339 1.51 8.76 -22.37
CA CYS A 339 0.64 9.61 -21.55
C CYS A 339 -0.50 10.27 -22.34
N LYS A 340 -0.33 10.51 -23.65
CA LYS A 340 -1.38 11.10 -24.49
C LYS A 340 -2.58 10.16 -24.73
N TYR A 341 -2.40 8.85 -24.53
CA TYR A 341 -3.40 7.83 -24.81
C TYR A 341 -4.19 7.38 -23.58
N VAL A 342 -3.93 7.94 -22.41
CA VAL A 342 -4.58 7.62 -21.14
C VAL A 342 -5.04 8.91 -20.45
N ASP A 343 -6.18 8.87 -19.74
CA ASP A 343 -6.69 10.05 -19.06
C ASP A 343 -5.91 10.33 -17.76
N ILE A 344 -5.63 9.30 -16.98
CA ILE A 344 -4.86 9.35 -15.73
C ILE A 344 -3.57 8.53 -15.91
N PRO A 345 -2.46 9.15 -16.34
CA PRO A 345 -1.17 8.46 -16.36
C PRO A 345 -0.65 8.24 -14.93
N VAL A 346 -0.22 7.01 -14.64
CA VAL A 346 0.41 6.63 -13.37
C VAL A 346 1.91 6.49 -13.62
N LEU A 347 2.71 7.38 -13.03
CA LEU A 347 4.12 7.53 -13.37
C LEU A 347 5.02 6.76 -12.40
N LEU A 348 6.02 6.05 -12.92
CA LEU A 348 7.11 5.56 -12.07
C LEU A 348 8.00 6.75 -11.66
N THR A 349 8.12 7.00 -10.36
CA THR A 349 8.76 8.21 -9.82
C THR A 349 10.16 8.46 -10.38
N ARG A 350 10.97 7.41 -10.52
CA ARG A 350 12.32 7.54 -11.07
C ARG A 350 12.33 7.89 -12.55
N HIS A 351 11.45 7.28 -13.35
CA HIS A 351 11.30 7.62 -14.78
C HIS A 351 10.83 9.05 -14.96
N TYR A 352 9.83 9.46 -14.18
CA TYR A 352 9.37 10.84 -14.20
C TYR A 352 10.49 11.82 -13.89
N GLN A 353 11.32 11.53 -12.87
CA GLN A 353 12.45 12.39 -12.53
C GLN A 353 13.46 12.51 -13.69
N LEU A 354 13.80 11.40 -14.33
CA LEU A 354 14.79 11.37 -15.43
C LEU A 354 14.30 12.11 -16.69
N HIS A 355 13.01 12.02 -16.98
CA HIS A 355 12.38 12.56 -18.19
C HIS A 355 11.33 13.64 -17.88
N LYS A 356 11.57 14.41 -16.79
CA LYS A 356 10.58 15.33 -16.25
C LYS A 356 10.03 16.31 -17.28
N LYS A 357 10.88 16.90 -18.12
CA LYS A 357 10.46 17.89 -19.12
C LYS A 357 9.53 17.30 -20.20
N GLU A 358 9.80 16.07 -20.61
CA GLU A 358 9.01 15.34 -21.58
C GLU A 358 7.66 14.95 -20.98
N TYR A 359 7.65 14.41 -19.76
CA TYR A 359 6.42 14.09 -19.05
C TYR A 359 5.57 15.33 -18.78
N ASP A 360 6.14 16.41 -18.24
CA ASP A 360 5.40 17.64 -17.89
C ASP A 360 4.60 18.19 -19.09
N ARG A 361 5.15 18.04 -20.31
CA ARG A 361 4.45 18.45 -21.54
C ARG A 361 3.24 17.57 -21.83
N GLU A 362 3.35 16.25 -21.67
CA GLU A 362 2.32 15.28 -22.02
C GLU A 362 1.21 15.16 -20.95
N ILE A 363 1.53 15.45 -19.68
CA ILE A 363 0.58 15.36 -18.55
C ILE A 363 -0.08 16.70 -18.21
N SER A 364 0.25 17.78 -18.92
CA SER A 364 -0.31 19.10 -18.63
C SER A 364 -1.84 19.11 -18.67
N GLY A 365 -2.47 19.54 -17.57
CA GLY A 365 -3.93 19.57 -17.43
C GLY A 365 -4.60 18.22 -17.13
N LYS A 366 -3.85 17.16 -16.93
CA LYS A 366 -4.36 15.84 -16.55
C LYS A 366 -4.32 15.63 -15.03
N GLU A 367 -5.19 14.77 -14.52
CA GLU A 367 -5.00 14.09 -13.25
C GLU A 367 -3.82 13.12 -13.42
N VAL A 368 -2.91 13.08 -12.44
CA VAL A 368 -1.71 12.26 -12.49
C VAL A 368 -1.53 11.53 -11.17
N TRP A 369 -1.24 10.25 -11.26
CA TRP A 369 -0.84 9.41 -10.12
C TRP A 369 0.62 9.01 -10.28
N PHE A 370 1.19 8.44 -9.22
CA PHE A 370 2.44 7.71 -9.34
C PHE A 370 2.37 6.33 -8.70
N TYR A 371 3.30 5.47 -9.06
CA TYR A 371 3.43 4.15 -8.47
C TYR A 371 4.86 3.87 -8.03
N THR A 372 4.96 2.92 -7.12
CA THR A 372 6.19 2.19 -6.82
C THR A 372 5.90 0.69 -6.97
N CYS A 373 6.95 -0.07 -7.26
CA CYS A 373 6.89 -1.52 -7.38
C CYS A 373 8.22 -2.09 -6.86
N CYS A 374 8.81 -3.08 -7.50
CA CYS A 374 10.21 -3.43 -7.25
C CYS A 374 11.18 -2.27 -7.56
N TRP A 375 10.67 -1.17 -8.05
CA TRP A 375 11.33 0.11 -8.32
C TRP A 375 10.56 1.28 -7.72
N PRO A 376 11.24 2.40 -7.47
CA PRO A 376 12.69 2.57 -7.36
C PRO A 376 13.22 1.93 -6.06
N THR A 377 14.51 1.61 -6.04
CA THR A 377 15.22 1.24 -4.81
C THR A 377 15.77 2.48 -4.09
N ALA A 378 16.29 2.32 -2.87
CA ALA A 378 16.92 3.41 -2.13
C ALA A 378 17.94 4.18 -3.01
N PRO A 379 18.06 5.50 -2.87
CA PRO A 379 17.49 6.34 -1.80
C PRO A 379 16.05 6.85 -2.03
N TYR A 380 15.39 6.43 -3.09
CA TYR A 380 14.00 6.82 -3.36
C TYR A 380 13.05 6.14 -2.38
N LEU A 381 11.88 6.75 -2.19
CA LEU A 381 10.85 6.20 -1.31
C LEU A 381 10.23 4.95 -1.90
N ASN A 382 10.15 3.91 -1.09
CA ASN A 382 9.43 2.67 -1.36
C ASN A 382 9.10 1.99 -0.01
N ARG A 383 8.57 0.76 -0.03
CA ARG A 383 8.08 0.06 1.16
C ARG A 383 8.75 -1.31 1.40
N PHE A 384 10.04 -1.45 1.06
CA PHE A 384 10.78 -2.69 1.28
C PHE A 384 11.18 -2.89 2.75
N LEU A 385 11.37 -4.15 3.15
CA LEU A 385 11.72 -4.49 4.54
C LEU A 385 13.12 -4.07 4.96
N ASP A 386 14.01 -3.80 4.02
CA ASP A 386 15.38 -3.34 4.29
C ASP A 386 15.54 -1.82 4.19
N MET A 387 14.48 -1.10 3.81
CA MET A 387 14.43 0.36 3.84
C MET A 387 13.95 0.86 5.21
N PRO A 388 14.21 2.12 5.59
CA PRO A 388 13.61 2.70 6.79
C PRO A 388 12.08 2.60 6.76
N LEU A 389 11.46 2.16 7.86
CA LEU A 389 10.01 1.97 7.94
C LEU A 389 9.23 3.25 7.61
N ILE A 390 9.74 4.40 8.04
CA ILE A 390 9.18 5.72 7.76
C ILE A 390 9.06 6.01 6.25
N SER A 391 9.83 5.34 5.39
CA SER A 391 9.75 5.53 3.94
C SER A 391 8.34 5.25 3.40
N ALA A 392 7.65 4.26 3.96
CA ALA A 392 6.26 3.93 3.59
C ALA A 392 5.28 5.07 3.94
N ARG A 393 5.50 5.82 5.02
CA ARG A 393 4.72 7.00 5.40
C ARG A 393 5.01 8.19 4.48
N LEU A 394 6.27 8.41 4.15
CA LEU A 394 6.73 9.52 3.33
C LEU A 394 6.31 9.41 1.85
N ILE A 395 5.88 8.25 1.37
CA ILE A 395 5.30 8.08 0.02
C ILE A 395 4.17 9.09 -0.21
N HIS A 396 3.28 9.29 0.77
CA HIS A 396 2.15 10.20 0.60
C HIS A 396 2.48 11.67 0.85
N TRP A 397 3.57 11.97 1.53
CA TRP A 397 4.18 13.30 1.52
C TRP A 397 4.75 13.65 0.13
N LEU A 398 5.30 12.64 -0.55
CA LEU A 398 5.74 12.80 -1.94
C LEU A 398 4.55 13.02 -2.89
N ASN A 399 3.40 12.35 -2.69
CA ASN A 399 2.17 12.65 -3.43
C ASN A 399 1.84 14.14 -3.36
N TYR A 400 1.83 14.70 -2.16
CA TYR A 400 1.56 16.13 -1.97
C TYR A 400 2.61 17.00 -2.67
N LYS A 401 3.90 16.72 -2.47
CA LYS A 401 5.01 17.48 -3.07
C LYS A 401 4.96 17.51 -4.60
N LEU A 402 4.56 16.42 -5.22
CA LEU A 402 4.44 16.32 -6.69
C LEU A 402 3.10 16.85 -7.23
N GLY A 403 2.13 17.17 -6.36
CA GLY A 403 0.78 17.54 -6.76
C GLY A 403 0.00 16.38 -7.40
N MET A 404 0.35 15.14 -7.07
CA MET A 404 -0.26 13.92 -7.59
C MET A 404 -1.22 13.34 -6.56
N ASN A 405 -2.50 13.22 -6.91
CA ASN A 405 -3.56 12.82 -6.01
C ASN A 405 -3.88 11.32 -6.02
N GLY A 406 -2.98 10.50 -6.54
CA GLY A 406 -3.13 9.05 -6.53
C GLY A 406 -1.83 8.29 -6.39
N TYR A 407 -1.94 7.09 -5.81
CA TYR A 407 -0.84 6.15 -5.63
C TYR A 407 -1.28 4.74 -6.00
N LEU A 408 -0.45 4.04 -6.76
CA LEU A 408 -0.65 2.65 -7.13
C LEU A 408 0.50 1.78 -6.67
N HIS A 409 0.20 0.54 -6.24
CA HIS A 409 1.19 -0.52 -6.05
C HIS A 409 0.58 -1.89 -6.35
N TRP A 410 1.33 -2.73 -7.06
CA TRP A 410 0.88 -4.05 -7.51
C TRP A 410 0.85 -5.11 -6.42
N GLY A 411 1.70 -4.99 -5.40
CA GLY A 411 1.97 -6.03 -4.40
C GLY A 411 1.33 -5.77 -3.04
N PHE A 412 0.00 -5.87 -2.91
CA PHE A 412 -0.66 -5.77 -1.60
C PHE A 412 -0.62 -7.08 -0.83
N CYS A 413 -0.89 -8.19 -1.52
CA CYS A 413 -0.93 -9.55 -0.95
C CYS A 413 -0.61 -10.63 -2.02
N SER A 414 0.28 -10.31 -2.97
CA SER A 414 0.61 -11.14 -4.13
C SER A 414 1.77 -12.08 -3.80
N GLN A 415 1.47 -13.20 -3.13
CA GLN A 415 2.46 -14.22 -2.81
C GLN A 415 2.65 -15.19 -3.98
N ALA A 416 3.91 -15.60 -4.23
CA ALA A 416 4.18 -16.68 -5.15
C ALA A 416 3.66 -18.03 -4.60
N LYS A 417 3.37 -18.95 -5.51
CA LYS A 417 2.91 -20.30 -5.14
C LYS A 417 3.92 -20.96 -4.19
N ASN A 418 3.46 -21.43 -3.04
CA ASN A 418 4.26 -22.08 -2.00
C ASN A 418 5.33 -21.19 -1.32
N GLN A 419 5.24 -19.87 -1.47
CA GLN A 419 6.13 -18.96 -0.76
C GLN A 419 5.75 -18.85 0.71
N ASP A 420 6.72 -19.02 1.61
CA ASP A 420 6.63 -18.61 3.01
C ASP A 420 7.17 -17.19 3.15
N VAL A 421 6.29 -16.20 3.09
CA VAL A 421 6.66 -14.77 3.14
C VAL A 421 7.29 -14.34 4.46
N TYR A 422 7.20 -15.15 5.51
CA TYR A 422 7.82 -14.89 6.81
C TYR A 422 9.32 -15.27 6.81
N LYS A 423 9.68 -16.30 6.03
CA LYS A 423 11.05 -16.81 5.95
C LYS A 423 11.77 -16.37 4.67
N GLU A 424 11.05 -16.20 3.57
CA GLU A 424 11.59 -15.75 2.28
C GLU A 424 10.64 -14.71 1.66
N PRO A 425 10.74 -13.43 2.09
CA PRO A 425 9.91 -12.35 1.60
C PRO A 425 10.32 -11.85 0.20
N SER A 426 11.39 -12.38 -0.37
CA SER A 426 11.87 -12.08 -1.73
C SER A 426 11.38 -13.14 -2.71
N VAL A 427 10.84 -12.73 -3.84
CA VAL A 427 10.33 -13.64 -4.88
C VAL A 427 11.38 -13.79 -5.99
N PRO A 428 11.69 -15.02 -6.45
CA PRO A 428 12.50 -15.21 -7.65
C PRO A 428 11.89 -14.49 -8.85
N PHE A 429 12.71 -13.71 -9.53
CA PHE A 429 12.27 -12.92 -10.67
C PHE A 429 13.37 -12.84 -11.73
N LYS A 430 13.00 -13.10 -12.98
CA LYS A 430 13.90 -12.95 -14.14
C LYS A 430 13.29 -11.98 -15.13
N ILE A 431 14.05 -10.98 -15.53
CA ILE A 431 13.67 -10.12 -16.64
C ILE A 431 14.02 -10.82 -17.94
N MET A 432 13.03 -11.08 -18.77
CA MET A 432 13.27 -11.62 -20.10
C MET A 432 14.14 -10.67 -20.94
N GLY A 433 15.17 -11.21 -21.56
CA GLY A 433 16.08 -10.46 -22.43
C GLY A 433 17.24 -9.75 -21.71
N VAL A 434 17.36 -9.85 -20.39
CA VAL A 434 18.50 -9.33 -19.61
C VAL A 434 19.24 -10.51 -18.97
N PRO A 435 20.35 -10.99 -19.56
CA PRO A 435 21.03 -12.23 -19.12
C PRO A 435 21.53 -12.20 -17.67
N GLU A 436 21.93 -11.04 -17.17
CA GLU A 436 22.44 -10.82 -15.80
C GLU A 436 21.41 -10.14 -14.90
N SER A 437 20.12 -10.29 -15.22
CA SER A 437 19.06 -9.68 -14.42
C SER A 437 19.05 -10.24 -13.02
N ARG A 438 18.55 -9.43 -12.10
CA ARG A 438 18.26 -9.80 -10.73
C ARG A 438 17.53 -11.13 -10.67
N GLU A 439 17.88 -11.93 -9.69
CA GLU A 439 17.23 -13.21 -9.43
C GLU A 439 15.99 -13.08 -8.53
N TYR A 440 15.83 -11.96 -7.81
CA TYR A 440 14.78 -11.78 -6.80
C TYR A 440 14.21 -10.36 -6.77
N LEU A 441 12.89 -10.26 -6.56
CA LEU A 441 12.24 -9.01 -6.17
C LEU A 441 12.68 -8.59 -4.75
N PRO A 442 12.69 -7.31 -4.42
CA PRO A 442 13.00 -6.82 -3.07
C PRO A 442 12.14 -7.47 -1.99
N ALA A 443 12.74 -7.67 -0.81
CA ALA A 443 12.02 -8.24 0.32
C ALA A 443 10.82 -7.38 0.72
N GLY A 444 9.62 -7.97 0.69
CA GLY A 444 8.36 -7.32 1.02
C GLY A 444 7.71 -6.49 -0.10
N ASP A 445 8.25 -6.50 -1.33
CA ASP A 445 7.64 -5.84 -2.48
C ASP A 445 6.26 -6.44 -2.81
N THR A 446 6.16 -7.77 -2.80
CA THR A 446 4.95 -8.50 -3.19
C THR A 446 3.82 -8.42 -2.17
N ASN A 447 4.10 -8.03 -0.93
CA ASN A 447 3.10 -8.04 0.12
C ASN A 447 3.35 -7.02 1.23
N ILE A 448 2.27 -6.46 1.72
CA ILE A 448 2.18 -5.63 2.92
C ILE A 448 1.12 -6.19 3.87
N VAL A 449 0.28 -7.08 3.36
CA VAL A 449 -0.64 -7.95 4.10
C VAL A 449 -0.09 -9.36 4.05
N TYR A 450 -0.07 -10.00 5.20
CA TYR A 450 0.53 -11.31 5.39
C TYR A 450 -0.51 -12.42 5.47
N PRO A 451 -0.29 -13.57 4.81
CA PRO A 451 -1.21 -14.68 4.88
C PRO A 451 -1.07 -15.47 6.18
N THR A 452 -2.18 -15.92 6.71
CA THR A 452 -2.24 -17.03 7.66
C THR A 452 -3.33 -18.01 7.26
N GLN A 453 -3.35 -19.18 7.89
CA GLN A 453 -4.40 -20.17 7.66
C GLN A 453 -5.77 -19.72 8.20
N ASN A 454 -5.82 -18.70 9.05
CA ASN A 454 -7.05 -18.22 9.68
C ASN A 454 -7.55 -16.92 9.07
N GLU A 455 -6.67 -15.89 9.01
CA GLU A 455 -7.02 -14.57 8.53
C GLU A 455 -5.81 -13.81 8.00
N PRO A 456 -5.99 -12.81 7.11
CA PRO A 456 -4.92 -11.94 6.69
C PRO A 456 -4.48 -11.02 7.84
N LEU A 457 -3.18 -10.79 7.97
CA LEU A 457 -2.61 -9.87 8.95
C LEU A 457 -2.15 -8.59 8.27
N GLY A 458 -2.47 -7.45 8.88
CA GLY A 458 -1.83 -6.18 8.56
C GLY A 458 -0.35 -6.16 8.97
N SER A 459 0.31 -5.03 8.78
CA SER A 459 1.74 -4.89 9.09
C SER A 459 2.08 -3.49 9.59
N ALA A 460 3.26 -3.34 10.19
CA ALA A 460 3.80 -2.04 10.56
C ALA A 460 3.93 -1.12 9.33
N ARG A 461 4.28 -1.67 8.16
CA ARG A 461 4.32 -0.92 6.89
C ARG A 461 2.94 -0.44 6.45
N LEU A 462 1.90 -1.27 6.64
CA LEU A 462 0.51 -0.89 6.34
C LEU A 462 0.06 0.28 7.22
N GLU A 463 0.41 0.25 8.52
CA GLU A 463 0.13 1.35 9.45
C GLU A 463 0.87 2.64 9.05
N MET A 464 2.10 2.52 8.55
CA MET A 464 2.83 3.68 8.03
C MET A 464 2.19 4.26 6.76
N MET A 465 1.72 3.42 5.84
CA MET A 465 0.97 3.89 4.67
C MET A 465 -0.33 4.58 5.08
N ARG A 466 -1.08 4.00 6.03
CA ARG A 466 -2.29 4.64 6.59
C ARG A 466 -1.99 6.03 7.15
N ALA A 467 -0.96 6.13 8.01
CA ALA A 467 -0.56 7.37 8.61
C ALA A 467 -0.11 8.41 7.57
N GLY A 468 0.62 7.97 6.54
CA GLY A 468 1.02 8.82 5.43
C GLY A 468 -0.16 9.35 4.61
N ALA A 469 -1.18 8.51 4.37
CA ALA A 469 -2.41 8.94 3.71
C ALA A 469 -3.19 9.97 4.56
N GLU A 470 -3.17 9.84 5.88
CA GLU A 470 -3.75 10.83 6.79
C GLU A 470 -2.95 12.14 6.78
N ASP A 471 -1.62 12.07 6.79
CA ASP A 471 -0.76 13.25 6.65
C ASP A 471 -1.02 14.00 5.32
N TYR A 472 -1.22 13.27 4.21
CA TYR A 472 -1.58 13.87 2.93
C TYR A 472 -2.86 14.71 3.02
N GLU A 473 -3.89 14.17 3.67
CA GLU A 473 -5.16 14.90 3.85
C GLU A 473 -4.99 16.15 4.72
N LEU A 474 -4.17 16.08 5.78
CA LEU A 474 -3.85 17.23 6.62
C LEU A 474 -3.07 18.30 5.83
N LEU A 475 -2.06 17.90 5.03
CA LEU A 475 -1.33 18.81 4.14
C LEU A 475 -2.26 19.52 3.15
N CYS A 476 -3.24 18.80 2.59
CA CYS A 476 -4.25 19.36 1.70
C CYS A 476 -5.20 20.36 2.40
N GLY A 477 -5.27 20.36 3.72
CA GLY A 477 -6.04 21.32 4.53
C GLY A 477 -5.30 22.63 4.77
N LEU A 478 -3.99 22.69 4.54
CA LEU A 478 -3.17 23.89 4.72
C LEU A 478 -3.15 24.77 3.47
N ASP A 479 -2.71 26.02 3.63
CA ASP A 479 -2.31 26.80 2.47
C ASP A 479 -1.09 26.18 1.78
N LYS A 480 -0.99 26.39 0.46
CA LYS A 480 0.02 25.73 -0.37
C LYS A 480 1.46 26.05 0.05
N ALA A 481 1.74 27.26 0.55
CA ALA A 481 3.08 27.68 0.93
C ALA A 481 3.50 27.01 2.23
N ALA A 482 2.60 26.96 3.23
CA ALA A 482 2.84 26.26 4.49
C ALA A 482 3.08 24.77 4.30
N ALA A 483 2.22 24.11 3.53
CA ALA A 483 2.37 22.69 3.24
C ALA A 483 3.65 22.37 2.43
N ALA A 484 3.99 23.21 1.44
CA ALA A 484 5.25 23.07 0.69
C ALA A 484 6.47 23.22 1.62
N ALA A 485 6.46 24.21 2.53
CA ALA A 485 7.54 24.39 3.49
C ALA A 485 7.74 23.18 4.41
N LEU A 486 6.66 22.50 4.83
CA LEU A 486 6.73 21.27 5.62
C LEU A 486 7.28 20.11 4.79
N THR A 487 6.76 19.89 3.58
CA THR A 487 7.24 18.81 2.73
C THR A 487 8.70 18.96 2.33
N ASP A 488 9.19 20.20 2.14
CA ASP A 488 10.58 20.49 1.81
C ASP A 488 11.56 20.21 2.97
N LYS A 489 11.07 20.12 4.19
CA LYS A 489 11.89 19.68 5.34
C LYS A 489 12.18 18.19 5.30
N LEU A 490 11.28 17.38 4.74
CA LEU A 490 11.34 15.91 4.76
C LEU A 490 11.83 15.30 3.45
N ILE A 491 11.54 15.92 2.31
CA ILE A 491 11.85 15.40 0.99
C ILE A 491 12.72 16.40 0.23
N ASN A 492 13.84 15.95 -0.31
CA ASN A 492 14.76 16.79 -1.06
C ASN A 492 14.27 17.05 -2.51
N ALA A 493 15.07 17.79 -3.28
CA ALA A 493 14.76 18.07 -4.67
C ALA A 493 14.79 16.81 -5.58
N ASP A 494 15.50 15.77 -5.16
CA ASP A 494 15.59 14.49 -5.86
C ASP A 494 14.55 13.48 -5.40
N TRP A 495 13.54 13.94 -4.62
CA TRP A 495 12.42 13.15 -4.10
C TRP A 495 12.81 12.00 -3.15
N CYS A 496 13.96 12.14 -2.52
CA CYS A 496 14.45 11.21 -1.52
C CYS A 496 14.20 11.75 -0.11
N ALA A 497 14.10 10.83 0.85
CA ALA A 497 14.00 11.22 2.25
C ALA A 497 15.26 11.98 2.70
N LYS A 498 15.04 13.05 3.44
CA LYS A 498 16.04 14.03 3.89
C LYS A 498 16.40 13.89 5.37
N THR A 499 15.53 13.21 6.11
CA THR A 499 15.58 13.18 7.56
C THR A 499 15.38 11.76 8.10
N ASP A 500 15.79 11.58 9.33
CA ASP A 500 15.52 10.41 10.15
C ASP A 500 14.16 10.51 10.88
N THR A 501 13.84 9.52 11.69
CA THR A 501 12.57 9.45 12.43
C THR A 501 12.40 10.63 13.40
N ALA A 502 13.46 11.07 14.09
CA ALA A 502 13.37 12.19 15.02
C ALA A 502 13.17 13.53 14.29
N GLY A 503 13.78 13.69 13.13
CA GLY A 503 13.53 14.81 12.23
C GLY A 503 12.11 14.83 11.69
N PHE A 504 11.57 13.66 11.36
CA PHE A 504 10.18 13.50 10.94
C PHE A 504 9.20 13.90 12.05
N GLU A 505 9.38 13.41 13.27
CA GLU A 505 8.48 13.68 14.41
C GLU A 505 8.29 15.19 14.63
N LYS A 506 9.38 15.97 14.57
CA LYS A 506 9.31 17.43 14.70
C LYS A 506 8.43 18.05 13.61
N VAL A 507 8.61 17.66 12.35
CA VAL A 507 7.82 18.20 11.24
C VAL A 507 6.37 17.74 11.30
N HIS A 508 6.12 16.51 11.77
CA HIS A 508 4.76 16.02 11.98
C HIS A 508 4.03 16.80 13.08
N ILE A 509 4.72 17.13 14.19
CA ILE A 509 4.15 18.01 15.23
C ILE A 509 3.81 19.38 14.65
N GLU A 510 4.70 19.98 13.85
CA GLU A 510 4.42 21.26 13.17
C GLU A 510 3.19 21.17 12.23
N LEU A 511 3.02 20.04 11.52
CA LEU A 511 1.83 19.80 10.70
C LEU A 511 0.56 19.79 11.57
N LEU A 512 0.57 19.04 12.68
CA LEU A 512 -0.57 18.94 13.60
C LEU A 512 -0.92 20.29 14.23
N GLU A 513 0.07 21.09 14.58
CA GLU A 513 -0.11 22.45 15.12
C GLU A 513 -0.68 23.41 14.07
N ALA A 514 -0.13 23.39 12.86
CA ALA A 514 -0.59 24.24 11.78
C ALA A 514 -2.06 23.95 11.40
N CYS A 515 -2.45 22.66 11.34
CA CYS A 515 -3.83 22.28 11.08
C CYS A 515 -4.78 22.59 12.25
N GLY A 516 -4.30 22.49 13.49
CA GLY A 516 -5.11 22.76 14.69
C GLY A 516 -5.40 24.24 14.94
N ASN A 517 -4.61 25.14 14.37
CA ASN A 517 -4.80 26.59 14.50
C ASN A 517 -5.77 27.19 13.44
N ASN A 518 -6.19 26.41 12.46
CA ASN A 518 -7.06 26.85 11.38
C ASN A 518 -8.57 26.61 11.66
N GLU A 519 -8.93 26.03 12.82
CA GLU A 519 -10.28 25.95 13.37
C GLU A 519 -10.54 27.11 14.37
#